data_71a6294926034547889a86b4c8d2a429
#
_entry.id   71a6294926034547889a86b4c8d2a429
#
_cell.length_a   1.000
_cell.length_b   1.000
_cell.length_c   1.000
_cell.angle_alpha   90.00
_cell.angle_beta   90.00
_cell.angle_gamma   90.00
#
_symmetry.space_group_name_H-M   'P 1'
#
loop_
_entity.id
_entity.type
_entity.pdbx_description
1 polymer ?
#
loop_
_entity_poly.entity_id
_entity_poly.type
_entity_poly.pdbx_seq_one_letter_code
_entity_poly.pdbx_strand_id
1 'polypeptide(L)'
;MNNDTDQGSVTMPRAGLASVLPGLGVLFRYQIKDLGHDVLAGLVICLVLIPSALAYAELAGFGPMAGIYSAIAATLAYFLFTSSRHMNVGPDGAVALLVGTAILPLTGGDPAMALVAGAWLAIFT
;
A
#
# COMPACT_ATOMS: atom_id res chain seq x y z
N MET A 1 11.94 1.20 -55.00
CA MET A 1 11.51 -0.14 -54.57
C MET A 1 12.61 -0.72 -53.69
N ASN A 2 12.68 -0.23 -52.44
CA ASN A 2 13.59 -0.75 -51.42
C ASN A 2 12.78 -0.93 -50.14
N ASN A 3 12.65 -2.18 -49.83
CA ASN A 3 11.87 -2.68 -48.73
C ASN A 3 12.83 -2.86 -47.55
N ASP A 4 13.01 -1.82 -46.74
CA ASP A 4 13.73 -1.95 -45.50
C ASP A 4 12.71 -2.23 -44.38
N THR A 5 12.43 -3.51 -44.22
CA THR A 5 11.85 -4.06 -42.98
C THR A 5 12.87 -3.94 -41.87
N ASP A 6 12.94 -2.77 -41.27
CA ASP A 6 13.61 -2.62 -39.97
C ASP A 6 12.74 -3.29 -38.90
N GLN A 7 13.00 -4.54 -38.71
CA GLN A 7 12.50 -5.30 -37.57
C GLN A 7 13.18 -4.73 -36.31
N GLY A 8 12.48 -3.77 -35.69
CA GLY A 8 12.84 -3.30 -34.39
C GLY A 8 13.07 -4.47 -33.44
N SER A 9 14.33 -4.73 -33.14
CA SER A 9 14.76 -5.64 -32.11
C SER A 9 14.09 -5.23 -30.80
N VAL A 10 13.03 -5.93 -30.42
CA VAL A 10 12.44 -5.86 -29.08
C VAL A 10 13.50 -6.40 -28.14
N THR A 11 14.36 -5.53 -27.67
CA THR A 11 15.25 -5.83 -26.56
C THR A 11 14.39 -6.10 -25.34
N MET A 12 14.20 -7.37 -25.04
CA MET A 12 13.58 -7.81 -23.80
C MET A 12 14.34 -7.17 -22.64
N PRO A 13 13.70 -6.40 -21.75
CA PRO A 13 14.39 -5.88 -20.58
C PRO A 13 14.86 -7.08 -19.77
N ARG A 14 16.16 -7.12 -19.49
CA ARG A 14 16.76 -8.10 -18.59
C ARG A 14 15.96 -8.09 -17.31
N ALA A 15 15.40 -9.25 -16.97
CA ALA A 15 14.70 -9.51 -15.72
C ALA A 15 15.71 -9.39 -14.56
N GLY A 16 15.98 -8.17 -14.16
CA GLY A 16 16.76 -7.86 -12.97
C GLY A 16 15.82 -7.48 -11.83
N LEU A 17 16.33 -7.41 -10.62
CA LEU A 17 15.62 -6.94 -9.42
C LEU A 17 14.81 -5.64 -9.66
N ALA A 18 15.21 -4.81 -10.61
CA ALA A 18 14.49 -3.60 -11.04
C ALA A 18 13.11 -3.85 -11.67
N SER A 19 12.83 -5.06 -12.18
CA SER A 19 11.50 -5.41 -12.69
C SER A 19 10.54 -5.87 -11.59
N VAL A 20 11.10 -6.31 -10.45
CA VAL A 20 10.32 -6.76 -9.28
C VAL A 20 10.03 -5.60 -8.33
N LEU A 21 10.86 -4.56 -8.34
CA LEU A 21 10.77 -3.39 -7.46
C LEU A 21 10.77 -2.09 -8.28
N PRO A 22 9.71 -1.79 -9.02
CA PRO A 22 9.64 -0.60 -9.87
C PRO A 22 9.74 0.72 -9.09
N GLY A 23 9.32 0.73 -7.82
CA GLY A 23 9.43 1.89 -6.93
C GLY A 23 10.86 2.36 -6.68
N LEU A 24 11.83 1.44 -6.60
CA LEU A 24 13.24 1.81 -6.44
C LEU A 24 13.80 2.55 -7.65
N GLY A 25 13.35 2.23 -8.87
CA GLY A 25 13.76 2.92 -10.08
C GLY A 25 13.35 4.40 -10.11
N VAL A 26 12.21 4.71 -9.49
CA VAL A 26 11.73 6.09 -9.34
C VAL A 26 12.61 6.88 -8.39
N LEU A 27 13.05 6.24 -7.29
CA LEU A 27 13.90 6.88 -6.28
C LEU A 27 15.28 7.29 -6.84
N PHE A 28 15.88 6.46 -7.70
CA PHE A 28 17.18 6.77 -8.33
C PHE A 28 17.11 7.85 -9.42
N ARG A 29 15.92 8.12 -9.96
CA ARG A 29 15.67 9.17 -10.97
C ARG A 29 15.02 10.43 -10.40
N TYR A 30 14.93 10.52 -9.07
CA TYR A 30 14.22 11.58 -8.39
C TYR A 30 14.96 12.93 -8.56
N GLN A 31 14.21 13.97 -8.94
CA GLN A 31 14.74 15.33 -9.04
C GLN A 31 14.48 16.09 -7.73
N ILE A 32 15.54 16.56 -7.10
CA ILE A 32 15.50 17.31 -5.83
C ILE A 32 14.61 18.56 -5.92
N LYS A 33 14.37 19.08 -7.12
CA LYS A 33 13.49 20.24 -7.34
C LYS A 33 12.02 19.97 -6.99
N ASP A 34 11.57 18.73 -7.09
CA ASP A 34 10.18 18.33 -6.84
C ASP A 34 9.96 17.97 -5.36
N LEU A 35 11.05 17.84 -4.59
CA LEU A 35 11.01 17.42 -3.18
C LEU A 35 10.08 18.29 -2.33
N GLY A 36 10.07 19.61 -2.53
CA GLY A 36 9.23 20.52 -1.75
C GLY A 36 7.73 20.28 -1.97
N HIS A 37 7.33 20.04 -3.20
CA HIS A 37 5.94 19.75 -3.53
C HIS A 37 5.52 18.35 -3.06
N ASP A 38 6.40 17.37 -3.17
CA ASP A 38 6.14 15.99 -2.77
C ASP A 38 6.06 15.87 -1.23
N VAL A 39 6.90 16.59 -0.49
CA VAL A 39 6.83 16.66 0.98
C VAL A 39 5.52 17.30 1.44
N LEU A 40 5.09 18.39 0.79
CA LEU A 40 3.82 19.03 1.13
C LEU A 40 2.63 18.10 0.81
N ALA A 41 2.64 17.46 -0.35
CA ALA A 41 1.62 16.48 -0.72
C ALA A 41 1.58 15.29 0.25
N GLY A 42 2.74 14.76 0.64
CA GLY A 42 2.87 13.71 1.63
C GLY A 42 2.33 14.11 3.00
N LEU A 43 2.62 15.35 3.44
CA LEU A 43 2.10 15.88 4.70
C LEU A 43 0.57 15.95 4.71
N VAL A 44 -0.03 16.44 3.62
CA VAL A 44 -1.50 16.50 3.48
C VAL A 44 -2.12 15.10 3.53
N ILE A 45 -1.50 14.13 2.84
CA ILE A 45 -1.96 12.74 2.86
C ILE A 45 -1.85 12.17 4.28
N CYS A 46 -0.76 12.39 5.00
CA CYS A 46 -0.58 11.93 6.37
C CYS A 46 -1.62 12.50 7.32
N LEU A 47 -1.97 13.79 7.19
CA LEU A 47 -2.97 14.43 8.03
C LEU A 47 -4.36 13.80 7.89
N VAL A 48 -4.68 13.26 6.75
CA VAL A 48 -5.95 12.54 6.50
C VAL A 48 -5.82 11.06 6.85
N LEU A 49 -4.69 10.43 6.50
CA LEU A 49 -4.47 8.99 6.66
C LEU A 49 -4.39 8.57 8.13
N ILE A 50 -3.70 9.34 8.97
CA ILE A 50 -3.50 8.98 10.38
C ILE A 50 -4.83 8.89 11.16
N PRO A 51 -5.70 9.92 11.16
CA PRO A 51 -6.98 9.81 11.85
C PRO A 51 -7.88 8.68 11.29
N SER A 52 -7.87 8.52 9.96
CA SER A 52 -8.65 7.46 9.30
C SER A 52 -8.16 6.07 9.70
N ALA A 53 -6.84 5.84 9.70
CA ALA A 53 -6.26 4.57 10.08
C ALA A 53 -6.57 4.20 11.55
N LEU A 54 -6.52 5.18 12.45
CA LEU A 54 -6.90 5.00 13.85
C LEU A 54 -8.39 4.58 13.98
N ALA A 55 -9.27 5.36 13.34
CA ALA A 55 -10.71 5.12 13.41
C ALA A 55 -11.09 3.74 12.83
N TYR A 56 -10.53 3.36 11.70
CA TYR A 56 -10.84 2.08 11.07
C TYR A 56 -10.25 0.89 11.82
N ALA A 57 -9.11 1.04 12.47
CA ALA A 57 -8.57 -0.01 13.33
C ALA A 57 -9.43 -0.24 14.57
N GLU A 58 -9.99 0.82 15.15
CA GLU A 58 -10.95 0.71 16.24
C GLU A 58 -12.25 0.05 15.79
N LEU A 59 -12.79 0.44 14.63
CA LEU A 59 -13.96 -0.20 14.04
C LEU A 59 -13.75 -1.70 13.77
N ALA A 60 -12.55 -2.08 13.38
CA ALA A 60 -12.20 -3.49 13.18
C ALA A 60 -11.88 -4.25 14.47
N GLY A 61 -11.85 -3.57 15.63
CA GLY A 61 -11.55 -4.19 16.92
C GLY A 61 -10.08 -4.48 17.19
N PHE A 62 -9.16 -3.92 16.38
CA PHE A 62 -7.72 -4.17 16.51
C PHE A 62 -6.98 -3.22 17.45
N GLY A 63 -7.65 -2.16 17.88
CA GLY A 63 -7.05 -1.06 18.63
C GLY A 63 -6.27 -0.07 17.74
N PRO A 64 -6.12 1.19 18.21
CA PRO A 64 -5.64 2.30 17.38
C PRO A 64 -4.19 2.12 16.87
N MET A 65 -3.32 1.53 17.68
CA MET A 65 -1.91 1.32 17.31
C MET A 65 -1.74 0.38 16.12
N ALA A 66 -2.58 -0.66 16.02
CA ALA A 66 -2.56 -1.58 14.89
C ALA A 66 -2.86 -0.86 13.56
N GLY A 67 -3.73 0.15 13.57
CA GLY A 67 -4.05 0.98 12.42
C GLY A 67 -2.86 1.74 11.88
N ILE A 68 -2.06 2.35 12.76
CA ILE A 68 -0.85 3.08 12.36
C ILE A 68 0.18 2.14 11.75
N TYR A 69 0.46 1.00 12.40
CA TYR A 69 1.43 0.04 11.88
C TYR A 69 1.00 -0.54 10.55
N SER A 70 -0.27 -0.90 10.39
CA SER A 70 -0.78 -1.42 9.13
C SER A 70 -0.75 -0.38 8.01
N ALA A 71 -1.06 0.88 8.29
CA ALA A 71 -0.99 1.96 7.32
C ALA A 71 0.45 2.21 6.84
N ILE A 72 1.43 2.22 7.76
CA ILE A 72 2.85 2.36 7.41
C ILE A 72 3.30 1.17 6.57
N ALA A 73 3.01 -0.05 7.00
CA ALA A 73 3.40 -1.26 6.27
C ALA A 73 2.77 -1.32 4.87
N ALA A 74 1.48 -1.00 4.75
CA ALA A 74 0.78 -0.97 3.47
C ALA A 74 1.35 0.10 2.54
N THR A 75 1.65 1.30 3.03
CA THR A 75 2.24 2.38 2.25
C THR A 75 3.64 2.03 1.77
N LEU A 76 4.48 1.41 2.62
CA LEU A 76 5.81 0.95 2.24
C LEU A 76 5.75 -0.18 1.21
N ALA A 77 4.88 -1.16 1.42
CA ALA A 77 4.69 -2.25 0.46
C ALA A 77 4.20 -1.70 -0.89
N TYR A 78 3.23 -0.80 -0.86
CA TYR A 78 2.74 -0.14 -2.06
C TYR A 78 3.85 0.62 -2.80
N PHE A 79 4.66 1.40 -2.10
CA PHE A 79 5.80 2.12 -2.69
C PHE A 79 6.80 1.18 -3.35
N LEU A 80 7.10 0.03 -2.75
CA LEU A 80 8.08 -0.92 -3.28
C LEU A 80 7.56 -1.70 -4.48
N PHE A 81 6.31 -2.15 -4.45
CA PHE A 81 5.76 -3.08 -5.44
C PHE A 81 4.90 -2.43 -6.51
N THR A 82 4.48 -1.18 -6.33
CA THR A 82 3.58 -0.55 -7.28
C THR A 82 4.32 0.05 -8.46
N SER A 83 3.79 -0.22 -9.65
CA SER A 83 4.20 0.39 -10.92
C SER A 83 3.34 1.61 -11.31
N SER A 84 2.24 1.85 -10.61
CA SER A 84 1.27 2.90 -10.95
C SER A 84 1.45 4.15 -10.07
N ARG A 85 1.60 5.30 -10.72
CA ARG A 85 1.76 6.60 -10.04
C ARG A 85 0.44 7.26 -9.63
N HIS A 86 -0.70 6.69 -10.05
CA HIS A 86 -2.00 7.37 -9.95
C HIS A 86 -3.00 6.65 -9.04
N MET A 87 -2.65 5.49 -8.50
CA MET A 87 -3.50 4.80 -7.54
C MET A 87 -3.03 5.11 -6.12
N ASN A 88 -3.96 5.47 -5.26
CA ASN A 88 -3.73 5.61 -3.84
C ASN A 88 -4.40 4.43 -3.12
N VAL A 89 -3.63 3.69 -2.34
CA VAL A 89 -4.14 2.61 -1.50
C VAL A 89 -4.18 3.12 -0.06
N GLY A 90 -5.37 3.12 0.50
CA GLY A 90 -5.59 3.57 1.86
C GLY A 90 -6.57 2.65 2.59
N PRO A 91 -6.72 2.81 3.90
CA PRO A 91 -7.68 2.07 4.70
C PRO A 91 -9.10 2.39 4.22
N ASP A 92 -9.91 1.35 4.06
CA ASP A 92 -11.33 1.45 3.69
C ASP A 92 -12.21 1.13 4.91
N GLY A 93 -13.08 2.07 5.24
CA GLY A 93 -14.00 1.94 6.37
C GLY A 93 -15.03 0.82 6.20
N ALA A 94 -15.48 0.57 4.98
CA ALA A 94 -16.44 -0.51 4.72
C ALA A 94 -15.80 -1.88 4.95
N VAL A 95 -14.59 -2.08 4.47
CA VAL A 95 -13.83 -3.32 4.71
C VAL A 95 -13.50 -3.47 6.20
N ALA A 96 -13.07 -2.42 6.88
CA ALA A 96 -12.79 -2.44 8.31
C ALA A 96 -14.03 -2.85 9.13
N LEU A 97 -15.20 -2.33 8.78
CA LEU A 97 -16.45 -2.67 9.45
C LEU A 97 -16.85 -4.13 9.21
N LEU A 98 -16.71 -4.63 7.98
CA LEU A 98 -16.98 -6.04 7.65
C LEU A 98 -16.05 -6.98 8.42
N VAL A 99 -14.77 -6.67 8.46
CA VAL A 99 -13.78 -7.44 9.23
C VAL A 99 -14.10 -7.40 10.72
N GLY A 100 -14.43 -6.23 11.27
CA GLY A 100 -14.80 -6.07 12.67
C GLY A 100 -16.03 -6.89 13.04
N THR A 101 -17.09 -6.82 12.26
CA THR A 101 -18.32 -7.60 12.50
C THR A 101 -18.11 -9.11 12.42
N ALA A 102 -17.17 -9.57 11.60
CA ALA A 102 -16.84 -10.98 11.49
C ALA A 102 -15.93 -11.48 12.63
N ILE A 103 -14.99 -10.66 13.08
CA ILE A 103 -13.93 -11.06 14.01
C ILE A 103 -14.33 -10.83 15.48
N LEU A 104 -14.98 -9.70 15.80
CA LEU A 104 -15.37 -9.36 17.17
C LEU A 104 -16.15 -10.46 17.90
N PRO A 105 -17.16 -11.14 17.28
CA PRO A 105 -17.86 -12.23 17.93
C PRO A 105 -16.99 -13.46 18.21
N LEU A 106 -15.95 -13.68 17.38
CA LEU A 106 -15.05 -14.83 17.52
C LEU A 106 -13.98 -14.63 18.58
N THR A 107 -13.60 -13.38 18.83
CA THR A 107 -12.48 -13.03 19.72
C THR A 107 -12.94 -12.54 21.10
N GLY A 108 -14.25 -12.38 21.31
CA GLY A 108 -14.78 -11.89 22.58
C GLY A 108 -14.31 -10.47 22.95
N GLY A 109 -13.82 -9.71 21.97
CA GLY A 109 -13.31 -8.35 22.18
C GLY A 109 -11.84 -8.27 22.58
N ASP A 110 -11.09 -9.37 22.58
CA ASP A 110 -9.65 -9.37 22.83
C ASP A 110 -8.89 -8.89 21.57
N PRO A 111 -8.20 -7.72 21.64
CA PRO A 111 -7.50 -7.17 20.49
C PRO A 111 -6.33 -8.04 20.01
N ALA A 112 -5.70 -8.82 20.88
CA ALA A 112 -4.61 -9.72 20.50
C ALA A 112 -5.13 -10.88 19.64
N MET A 113 -6.25 -11.48 20.04
CA MET A 113 -6.92 -12.52 19.26
C MET A 113 -7.49 -11.96 17.96
N ALA A 114 -8.00 -10.73 17.96
CA ALA A 114 -8.49 -10.06 16.77
C ALA A 114 -7.41 -9.88 15.71
N LEU A 115 -6.20 -9.49 16.10
CA LEU A 115 -5.04 -9.37 15.19
C LEU A 115 -4.66 -10.71 14.57
N VAL A 116 -4.64 -11.78 15.33
CA VAL A 116 -4.35 -13.14 14.82
C VAL A 116 -5.41 -13.60 13.84
N ALA A 117 -6.69 -13.44 14.18
CA ALA A 117 -7.82 -13.80 13.32
C ALA A 117 -7.82 -12.97 12.03
N GLY A 118 -7.53 -11.66 12.11
CA GLY A 118 -7.41 -10.76 10.95
C GLY A 118 -6.25 -11.14 10.05
N ALA A 119 -5.11 -11.52 10.61
CA ALA A 119 -3.95 -11.99 9.84
C ALA A 119 -4.26 -13.29 9.09
N TRP A 120 -4.96 -14.24 9.72
CA TRP A 120 -5.42 -15.46 9.05
C TRP A 120 -6.39 -15.15 7.92
N LEU A 121 -7.34 -14.25 8.14
CA LEU A 121 -8.31 -13.86 7.13
C LEU A 121 -7.61 -13.19 5.92
N ALA A 122 -6.61 -12.36 6.15
CA ALA A 122 -5.81 -11.74 5.10
C ALA A 122 -4.97 -12.73 4.28
N ILE A 123 -4.56 -13.86 4.87
CA ILE A 123 -3.81 -14.91 4.16
C ILE A 123 -4.73 -15.72 3.25
N PHE A 124 -6.01 -15.91 3.66
CA PHE A 124 -6.97 -16.73 2.92
C PHE A 124 -7.78 -15.94 1.86
N THR A 125 -7.65 -14.61 1.80
CA THR A 125 -8.33 -13.75 0.83
C THR A 125 -7.44 -13.38 -0.33
#